data_3c13dd5de0f57e3dc0af5bd5825024c2
#
_entry.id   3c13dd5de0f57e3dc0af5bd5825024c2
#
_cell.length_a   1.000
_cell.length_b   1.000
_cell.length_c   1.000
_cell.angle_alpha   90.00
_cell.angle_beta   90.00
_cell.angle_gamma   90.00
#
_symmetry.space_group_name_H-M   'P 1'
#
loop_
_entity.id
_entity.type
_entity.pdbx_description
1 polymer ?
#
loop_
_entity_poly.entity_id
_entity_poly.type
_entity_poly.pdbx_seq_one_letter_code
_entity_poly.pdbx_strand_id
1 'polypeptide(L)'
;YSYLLAKVEHSDSIDDHDFSLKPEFSKDKKTIWKSCLYDLCNPDADVFDVKVYSDTKAKFWSDGFLELDEIIDDEANTVKAFKAIDETLNRNIKNVSREDYTYIRNGFIAYIRNHDHIDYSTMISEVIGSYQPAEISQEKFNDFKNKLSQLPQNKGFDYQFTPIPSAINARIKQTYKVYNGIEIKITSEIPDIKN
;
A
#
# COMPACT_ATOMS: atom_id res chain seq x y z
N TYR A 1 10.33 12.79 17.92
CA TYR A 1 9.32 13.59 18.64
C TYR A 1 7.93 13.09 18.27
N SER A 2 7.03 13.02 19.26
CA SER A 2 5.64 12.63 19.03
C SER A 2 4.74 13.74 19.54
N TYR A 3 3.65 14.02 18.81
CA TYR A 3 2.63 15.00 19.20
C TYR A 3 1.28 14.30 19.37
N LEU A 4 0.60 14.60 20.45
CA LEU A 4 -0.77 14.16 20.68
C LEU A 4 -1.71 15.36 20.52
N LEU A 5 -2.61 15.28 19.56
CA LEU A 5 -3.75 16.18 19.43
C LEU A 5 -5.00 15.44 19.91
N ALA A 6 -5.76 16.01 20.82
CA ALA A 6 -6.97 15.39 21.34
C ALA A 6 -8.12 16.40 21.43
N LYS A 7 -9.33 15.95 21.03
CA LYS A 7 -10.58 16.63 21.36
C LYS A 7 -11.14 16.02 22.61
N VAL A 8 -11.15 16.80 23.66
CA VAL A 8 -11.63 16.38 25.00
C VAL A 8 -12.93 17.10 25.32
N GLU A 9 -13.76 16.47 26.12
CA GLU A 9 -14.90 17.12 26.73
C GLU A 9 -14.43 17.93 27.93
N HIS A 10 -14.92 19.11 28.02
CA HIS A 10 -14.62 20.04 29.07
C HIS A 10 -15.88 20.22 29.92
N SER A 11 -15.76 20.05 31.22
CA SER A 11 -16.83 20.32 32.17
C SER A 11 -16.37 21.37 33.18
N ASP A 12 -17.27 22.24 33.55
CA ASP A 12 -17.02 23.17 34.64
C ASP A 12 -17.32 22.46 35.94
N SER A 13 -16.33 22.43 36.84
CA SER A 13 -16.52 22.00 38.22
C SER A 13 -16.55 23.22 39.18
N ILE A 14 -17.23 23.06 40.28
CA ILE A 14 -17.24 24.07 41.35
C ILE A 14 -16.14 23.70 42.33
N ASP A 15 -15.22 24.63 42.56
CA ASP A 15 -14.18 24.46 43.57
C ASP A 15 -14.80 24.50 44.97
N ASP A 16 -14.49 23.51 45.79
CA ASP A 16 -15.09 23.38 47.14
C ASP A 16 -14.61 24.48 48.13
N HIS A 17 -13.51 25.18 47.82
CA HIS A 17 -12.95 26.20 48.69
C HIS A 17 -13.48 27.61 48.46
N ASP A 18 -13.62 27.97 47.17
CA ASP A 18 -13.99 29.33 46.79
C ASP A 18 -15.30 29.45 45.96
N PHE A 19 -15.94 28.30 45.72
CA PHE A 19 -17.15 28.18 44.87
C PHE A 19 -17.01 28.76 43.47
N SER A 20 -15.76 28.92 43.02
CA SER A 20 -15.51 29.39 41.67
C SER A 20 -15.69 28.22 40.65
N LEU A 21 -16.16 28.59 39.43
CA LEU A 21 -16.19 27.65 38.30
C LEU A 21 -14.77 27.46 37.79
N LYS A 22 -14.26 26.26 37.89
CA LYS A 22 -12.96 25.89 37.31
C LYS A 22 -13.16 24.91 36.15
N PRO A 23 -12.50 25.15 35.01
CA PRO A 23 -12.52 24.20 33.92
C PRO A 23 -11.74 22.95 34.33
N GLU A 24 -12.38 21.80 34.38
CA GLU A 24 -11.77 20.51 34.65
C GLU A 24 -12.05 19.51 33.54
N PHE A 25 -11.13 18.55 33.38
CA PHE A 25 -11.38 17.40 32.54
C PHE A 25 -12.29 16.42 33.29
N SER A 26 -13.37 16.02 32.66
CA SER A 26 -14.26 14.99 33.21
C SER A 26 -13.48 13.72 33.55
N LYS A 27 -13.76 13.14 34.74
CA LYS A 27 -13.18 11.85 35.17
C LYS A 27 -13.83 10.64 34.50
N ASP A 28 -14.87 10.85 33.71
CA ASP A 28 -15.57 9.78 33.03
C ASP A 28 -14.77 9.27 31.83
N LYS A 29 -14.90 7.95 31.54
CA LYS A 29 -14.18 7.26 30.46
C LYS A 29 -14.45 7.81 29.04
N LYS A 30 -15.38 8.73 28.86
CA LYS A 30 -15.74 9.37 27.59
C LYS A 30 -15.09 10.73 27.38
N THR A 31 -14.09 11.07 28.14
CA THR A 31 -13.46 12.39 28.11
C THR A 31 -12.73 12.68 26.80
N ILE A 32 -12.14 11.66 26.19
CA ILE A 32 -11.44 11.78 24.90
C ILE A 32 -12.36 11.26 23.81
N TRP A 33 -12.90 12.14 23.01
CA TRP A 33 -13.77 11.81 21.89
C TRP A 33 -12.98 11.47 20.63
N LYS A 34 -11.89 12.16 20.43
CA LYS A 34 -11.04 12.02 19.26
C LYS A 34 -9.61 12.34 19.62
N SER A 35 -8.68 11.59 19.11
CA SER A 35 -7.25 11.88 19.27
C SER A 35 -6.47 11.49 18.02
N CYS A 36 -5.33 12.13 17.89
CA CYS A 36 -4.39 11.87 16.80
C CYS A 36 -2.98 11.93 17.37
N LEU A 37 -2.22 10.87 17.20
CA LEU A 37 -0.83 10.78 17.59
C LEU A 37 0.04 10.82 16.33
N TYR A 38 0.82 11.90 16.19
CA TYR A 38 1.84 12.05 15.17
C TYR A 38 3.16 11.51 15.71
N ASP A 39 3.78 10.61 14.96
CA ASP A 39 5.15 10.17 15.22
C ASP A 39 6.11 10.78 14.19
N LEU A 40 6.96 11.70 14.67
CA LEU A 40 7.95 12.41 13.86
C LEU A 40 9.35 11.84 14.09
N CYS A 41 9.48 10.53 14.08
CA CYS A 41 10.78 9.87 14.26
C CYS A 41 11.76 10.22 13.15
N ASN A 42 11.28 10.53 11.96
CA ASN A 42 12.09 11.02 10.84
C ASN A 42 11.53 12.37 10.34
N PRO A 43 12.08 13.51 10.79
CA PRO A 43 11.59 14.84 10.40
C PRO A 43 11.80 15.18 8.92
N ASP A 44 12.67 14.44 8.21
CA ASP A 44 12.93 14.62 6.79
C ASP A 44 12.08 13.71 5.89
N ALA A 45 11.16 12.93 6.47
CA ALA A 45 10.26 12.09 5.70
C ALA A 45 9.10 12.92 5.14
N ASP A 46 8.79 12.72 3.87
CA ASP A 46 7.64 13.35 3.21
C ASP A 46 6.29 12.77 3.69
N VAL A 47 6.32 11.65 4.40
CA VAL A 47 5.14 10.93 4.91
C VAL A 47 5.34 10.62 6.39
N PHE A 48 4.32 10.91 7.20
CA PHE A 48 4.32 10.64 8.64
C PHE A 48 3.26 9.60 8.98
N ASP A 49 3.63 8.64 9.83
CA ASP A 49 2.68 7.72 10.42
C ASP A 49 1.84 8.44 11.48
N VAL A 50 0.53 8.39 11.31
CA VAL A 50 -0.42 9.03 12.21
C VAL A 50 -1.43 8.01 12.71
N LYS A 51 -1.54 7.87 14.05
CA LYS A 51 -2.57 7.02 14.66
C LYS A 51 -3.76 7.86 15.07
N VAL A 52 -4.93 7.58 14.48
CA VAL A 52 -6.16 8.33 14.73
C VAL A 52 -7.13 7.46 15.52
N TYR A 53 -7.67 8.04 16.59
CA TYR A 53 -8.78 7.47 17.34
C TYR A 53 -10.01 8.38 17.21
N SER A 54 -11.17 7.79 16.94
CA SER A 54 -12.47 8.47 16.97
C SER A 54 -13.49 7.53 17.60
N ASP A 55 -14.25 8.03 18.56
CA ASP A 55 -15.36 7.30 19.19
C ASP A 55 -16.54 7.06 18.25
N THR A 56 -16.62 7.88 17.20
CA THR A 56 -17.60 7.75 16.12
C THR A 56 -16.89 7.46 14.81
N LYS A 57 -17.50 6.66 13.95
CA LYS A 57 -17.00 6.41 12.58
C LYS A 57 -17.13 7.63 11.64
N ALA A 58 -17.22 8.83 12.21
CA ALA A 58 -17.34 10.06 11.45
C ALA A 58 -15.98 10.42 10.82
N LYS A 59 -15.92 10.33 9.51
CA LYS A 59 -14.72 10.62 8.72
C LYS A 59 -14.28 12.10 8.74
N PHE A 60 -15.14 13.00 9.20
CA PHE A 60 -14.80 14.44 9.24
C PHE A 60 -13.53 14.73 10.06
N TRP A 61 -13.24 13.92 11.11
CA TRP A 61 -12.05 14.14 11.93
C TRP A 61 -10.76 13.79 11.18
N SER A 62 -10.72 12.63 10.50
CA SER A 62 -9.57 12.19 9.72
C SER A 62 -9.46 12.95 8.40
N ASP A 63 -10.53 12.92 7.61
CA ASP A 63 -10.49 13.36 6.22
C ASP A 63 -10.66 14.87 6.08
N GLY A 64 -11.60 15.46 6.85
CA GLY A 64 -11.95 16.87 6.69
C GLY A 64 -11.17 17.83 7.59
N PHE A 65 -10.75 17.41 8.79
CA PHE A 65 -10.05 18.28 9.74
C PHE A 65 -8.55 18.02 9.77
N LEU A 66 -8.13 16.76 9.78
CA LEU A 66 -6.71 16.39 9.80
C LEU A 66 -6.14 16.22 8.38
N GLU A 67 -7.02 16.16 7.37
CA GLU A 67 -6.63 15.94 5.95
C GLU A 67 -5.73 14.71 5.77
N LEU A 68 -6.07 13.63 6.48
CA LEU A 68 -5.31 12.39 6.47
C LEU A 68 -5.99 11.36 5.58
N ASP A 69 -5.20 10.65 4.82
CA ASP A 69 -5.62 9.45 4.10
C ASP A 69 -5.47 8.20 4.98
N GLU A 70 -6.45 7.30 4.90
CA GLU A 70 -6.40 6.03 5.63
C GLU A 70 -5.31 5.13 5.02
N ILE A 71 -4.33 4.73 5.83
CA ILE A 71 -3.32 3.75 5.43
C ILE A 71 -4.01 2.38 5.29
N ILE A 72 -3.86 1.80 4.14
CA ILE A 72 -4.34 0.45 3.86
C ILE A 72 -3.35 -0.53 4.49
N ASP A 73 -3.85 -1.61 5.11
CA ASP A 73 -2.96 -2.63 5.66
C ASP A 73 -2.11 -3.29 4.57
N ASP A 74 -0.94 -3.77 4.95
CA ASP A 74 0.07 -4.32 4.03
C ASP A 74 -0.44 -5.53 3.23
N GLU A 75 -1.30 -6.35 3.83
CA GLU A 75 -1.92 -7.49 3.15
C GLU A 75 -2.88 -7.01 2.05
N ALA A 76 -3.77 -6.07 2.38
CA ALA A 76 -4.71 -5.50 1.41
C ALA A 76 -3.97 -4.74 0.30
N ASN A 77 -2.90 -3.99 0.63
CA ASN A 77 -2.04 -3.33 -0.35
C ASN A 77 -1.40 -4.34 -1.30
N THR A 78 -0.81 -5.41 -0.77
CA THR A 78 -0.18 -6.45 -1.59
C THR A 78 -1.18 -7.10 -2.55
N VAL A 79 -2.38 -7.45 -2.05
CA VAL A 79 -3.44 -8.06 -2.88
C VAL A 79 -3.95 -7.09 -3.95
N LYS A 80 -4.23 -5.85 -3.60
CA LYS A 80 -4.74 -4.82 -4.53
C LYS A 80 -3.71 -4.49 -5.59
N ALA A 81 -2.46 -4.23 -5.20
CA ALA A 81 -1.38 -3.90 -6.12
C ALA A 81 -1.14 -5.04 -7.12
N PHE A 82 -0.95 -6.27 -6.64
CA PHE A 82 -0.72 -7.41 -7.53
C PHE A 82 -1.91 -7.67 -8.46
N LYS A 83 -3.14 -7.62 -7.95
CA LYS A 83 -4.33 -7.77 -8.77
C LYS A 83 -4.43 -6.71 -9.86
N ALA A 84 -4.16 -5.45 -9.53
CA ALA A 84 -4.20 -4.34 -10.48
C ALA A 84 -3.14 -4.49 -11.58
N ILE A 85 -1.92 -4.89 -11.20
CA ILE A 85 -0.83 -5.18 -12.15
C ILE A 85 -1.22 -6.34 -13.06
N ASP A 86 -1.68 -7.47 -12.50
CA ASP A 86 -2.03 -8.68 -13.26
C ASP A 86 -3.20 -8.43 -14.24
N GLU A 87 -4.23 -7.68 -13.81
CA GLU A 87 -5.33 -7.27 -14.69
C GLU A 87 -4.85 -6.36 -15.83
N THR A 88 -3.94 -5.43 -15.55
CA THR A 88 -3.42 -4.51 -16.56
C THR A 88 -2.55 -5.24 -17.57
N LEU A 89 -1.70 -6.17 -17.12
CA LEU A 89 -0.94 -7.09 -17.99
C LEU A 89 -1.85 -7.94 -18.86
N ASN A 90 -2.88 -8.56 -18.27
CA ASN A 90 -3.81 -9.40 -19.01
C ASN A 90 -4.51 -8.63 -20.14
N ARG A 91 -4.91 -7.38 -19.89
CA ARG A 91 -5.65 -6.57 -20.87
C ARG A 91 -4.76 -6.01 -21.99
N ASN A 92 -3.52 -5.62 -21.67
CA ASN A 92 -2.69 -4.86 -22.60
C ASN A 92 -1.61 -5.71 -23.30
N ILE A 93 -1.13 -6.77 -22.66
CA ILE A 93 0.06 -7.51 -23.09
C ILE A 93 -0.25 -8.95 -23.52
N LYS A 94 -1.03 -9.70 -22.73
CA LYS A 94 -1.19 -11.14 -22.86
C LYS A 94 -1.67 -11.62 -24.23
N ASN A 95 -2.58 -10.87 -24.85
CA ASN A 95 -3.14 -11.23 -26.17
C ASN A 95 -2.24 -10.79 -27.33
N VAL A 96 -1.26 -9.91 -27.10
CA VAL A 96 -0.31 -9.41 -28.10
C VAL A 96 0.95 -10.24 -28.07
N SER A 97 1.54 -10.43 -26.89
CA SER A 97 2.74 -11.22 -26.71
C SER A 97 2.66 -12.02 -25.40
N ARG A 98 2.60 -13.33 -25.53
CA ARG A 98 2.60 -14.23 -24.39
C ARG A 98 3.98 -14.29 -23.71
N GLU A 99 5.03 -14.08 -24.46
CA GLU A 99 6.40 -14.06 -23.97
C GLU A 99 6.64 -12.83 -23.11
N ASP A 100 6.34 -11.63 -23.63
CA ASP A 100 6.43 -10.38 -22.87
C ASP A 100 5.56 -10.42 -21.61
N TYR A 101 4.33 -10.93 -21.72
CA TYR A 101 3.44 -11.10 -20.57
C TYR A 101 4.07 -11.99 -19.50
N THR A 102 4.61 -13.14 -19.88
CA THR A 102 5.18 -14.08 -18.92
C THR A 102 6.40 -13.50 -18.24
N TYR A 103 7.30 -12.87 -19.00
CA TYR A 103 8.50 -12.26 -18.47
C TYR A 103 8.20 -11.14 -17.47
N ILE A 104 7.36 -10.19 -17.88
CA ILE A 104 7.02 -9.02 -17.05
C ILE A 104 6.28 -9.47 -15.78
N ARG A 105 5.32 -10.39 -15.92
CA ARG A 105 4.56 -10.91 -14.78
C ARG A 105 5.47 -11.62 -13.77
N ASN A 106 6.38 -12.45 -14.23
CA ASN A 106 7.35 -13.12 -13.36
C ASN A 106 8.29 -12.12 -12.68
N GLY A 107 8.68 -11.04 -13.35
CA GLY A 107 9.45 -9.95 -12.78
C GLY A 107 8.75 -9.29 -11.58
N PHE A 108 7.47 -8.95 -11.71
CA PHE A 108 6.70 -8.40 -10.60
C PHE A 108 6.54 -9.39 -9.43
N ILE A 109 6.31 -10.67 -9.72
CA ILE A 109 6.23 -11.71 -8.69
C ILE A 109 7.57 -11.82 -7.94
N ALA A 110 8.67 -11.87 -8.67
CA ALA A 110 10.00 -11.95 -8.07
C ALA A 110 10.31 -10.73 -7.21
N TYR A 111 9.94 -9.53 -7.69
CA TYR A 111 10.14 -8.30 -6.93
C TYR A 111 9.38 -8.35 -5.59
N ILE A 112 8.09 -8.66 -5.61
CA ILE A 112 7.25 -8.75 -4.40
C ILE A 112 7.77 -9.80 -3.40
N ARG A 113 8.39 -10.88 -3.88
CA ARG A 113 8.93 -11.94 -3.02
C ARG A 113 10.27 -11.62 -2.39
N ASN A 114 11.09 -10.82 -3.06
CA ASN A 114 12.50 -10.64 -2.71
C ASN A 114 12.80 -9.31 -2.02
N HIS A 115 11.78 -8.44 -1.84
CA HIS A 115 11.95 -7.15 -1.19
C HIS A 115 11.13 -7.10 0.10
N ASP A 116 11.74 -6.55 1.14
CA ASP A 116 11.09 -6.34 2.45
C ASP A 116 10.19 -5.11 2.46
N HIS A 117 10.38 -4.21 1.49
CA HIS A 117 9.61 -2.99 1.32
C HIS A 117 9.37 -2.71 -0.16
N ILE A 118 8.16 -2.32 -0.52
CA ILE A 118 7.79 -1.91 -1.86
C ILE A 118 7.69 -0.39 -1.90
N ASP A 119 8.50 0.24 -2.75
CA ASP A 119 8.20 1.51 -3.38
C ASP A 119 7.69 1.21 -4.79
N TYR A 120 6.44 1.54 -5.06
CA TYR A 120 5.75 1.15 -6.29
C TYR A 120 6.41 1.72 -7.54
N SER A 121 6.90 2.95 -7.48
CA SER A 121 7.55 3.61 -8.60
C SER A 121 8.90 2.96 -8.92
N THR A 122 9.66 2.64 -7.89
CA THR A 122 10.93 1.91 -8.00
C THR A 122 10.71 0.51 -8.56
N MET A 123 9.70 -0.22 -8.07
CA MET A 123 9.33 -1.54 -8.58
C MET A 123 9.04 -1.51 -10.09
N ILE A 124 8.25 -0.55 -10.57
CA ILE A 124 7.99 -0.43 -12.00
C ILE A 124 9.29 -0.15 -12.78
N SER A 125 10.12 0.76 -12.28
CA SER A 125 11.38 1.12 -12.92
C SER A 125 12.34 -0.06 -13.01
N GLU A 126 12.45 -0.87 -11.98
CA GLU A 126 13.34 -2.03 -11.95
C GLU A 126 12.82 -3.19 -12.80
N VAL A 127 11.51 -3.46 -12.77
CA VAL A 127 10.95 -4.60 -13.51
C VAL A 127 10.84 -4.33 -15.01
N ILE A 128 10.43 -3.12 -15.41
CA ILE A 128 10.14 -2.83 -16.82
C ILE A 128 10.85 -1.59 -17.37
N GLY A 129 11.66 -0.89 -16.58
CA GLY A 129 12.32 0.35 -17.00
C GLY A 129 13.19 0.17 -18.23
N SER A 130 14.09 -0.82 -18.18
CA SER A 130 15.02 -1.16 -19.27
C SER A 130 14.53 -2.30 -20.17
N TYR A 131 13.33 -2.86 -19.90
CA TYR A 131 12.80 -3.98 -20.67
C TYR A 131 12.48 -3.55 -22.11
N GLN A 132 12.94 -4.35 -23.07
CA GLN A 132 12.64 -4.18 -24.49
C GLN A 132 11.64 -5.27 -24.89
N PRO A 133 10.41 -4.91 -25.26
CA PRO A 133 9.41 -5.90 -25.64
C PRO A 133 9.79 -6.59 -26.96
N ALA A 134 9.50 -7.89 -27.05
CA ALA A 134 9.82 -8.68 -28.21
C ALA A 134 8.85 -8.46 -29.39
N GLU A 135 7.55 -8.36 -29.10
CA GLU A 135 6.49 -8.31 -30.10
C GLU A 135 5.58 -7.08 -29.99
N ILE A 136 5.70 -6.31 -28.92
CA ILE A 136 4.87 -5.14 -28.67
C ILE A 136 5.55 -3.90 -29.22
N SER A 137 4.81 -3.05 -29.95
CA SER A 137 5.38 -1.77 -30.40
C SER A 137 5.74 -0.88 -29.21
N GLN A 138 6.81 -0.09 -29.37
CA GLN A 138 7.30 0.80 -28.32
C GLN A 138 6.23 1.79 -27.83
N GLU A 139 5.38 2.28 -28.74
CA GLU A 139 4.28 3.18 -28.40
C GLU A 139 3.27 2.51 -27.45
N LYS A 140 2.81 1.29 -27.78
CA LYS A 140 1.89 0.52 -26.93
C LYS A 140 2.52 0.16 -25.59
N PHE A 141 3.82 -0.12 -25.59
CA PHE A 141 4.53 -0.43 -24.37
C PHE A 141 4.68 0.80 -23.46
N ASN A 142 4.92 1.97 -24.03
CA ASN A 142 4.95 3.22 -23.27
C ASN A 142 3.56 3.57 -22.70
N ASP A 143 2.49 3.37 -23.48
CA ASP A 143 1.13 3.52 -22.95
C ASP A 143 0.83 2.55 -21.78
N PHE A 144 1.29 1.31 -21.90
CA PHE A 144 1.20 0.33 -20.84
C PHE A 144 1.99 0.77 -19.57
N LYS A 145 3.22 1.30 -19.70
CA LYS A 145 3.99 1.85 -18.58
C LYS A 145 3.24 2.98 -17.90
N ASN A 146 2.66 3.90 -18.66
CA ASN A 146 1.86 5.01 -18.13
C ASN A 146 0.62 4.52 -17.36
N LYS A 147 -0.06 3.49 -17.85
CA LYS A 147 -1.20 2.88 -17.16
C LYS A 147 -0.76 2.24 -15.84
N LEU A 148 0.39 1.55 -15.82
CA LEU A 148 0.92 0.96 -14.59
C LEU A 148 1.24 2.02 -13.54
N SER A 149 1.89 3.12 -13.92
CA SER A 149 2.28 4.17 -12.97
C SER A 149 1.07 4.85 -12.28
N GLN A 150 -0.11 4.82 -12.89
CA GLN A 150 -1.32 5.41 -12.35
C GLN A 150 -2.16 4.43 -11.48
N LEU A 151 -1.76 3.17 -11.38
CA LEU A 151 -2.56 2.17 -10.67
C LEU A 151 -2.79 2.48 -9.18
N PRO A 152 -1.83 2.99 -8.39
CA PRO A 152 -2.09 3.31 -7.00
C PRO A 152 -3.29 4.24 -6.83
N GLN A 153 -3.33 5.35 -7.57
CA GLN A 153 -4.44 6.30 -7.54
C GLN A 153 -5.75 5.68 -8.06
N ASN A 154 -5.69 4.98 -9.21
CA ASN A 154 -6.88 4.45 -9.88
C ASN A 154 -7.51 3.25 -9.17
N LYS A 155 -6.74 2.51 -8.37
CA LYS A 155 -7.16 1.28 -7.71
C LYS A 155 -7.18 1.38 -6.19
N GLY A 156 -6.72 2.49 -5.63
CA GLY A 156 -6.75 2.78 -4.21
C GLY A 156 -5.88 1.80 -3.42
N PHE A 157 -4.58 1.83 -3.65
CA PHE A 157 -3.56 1.21 -2.82
C PHE A 157 -2.38 2.16 -2.65
N ASP A 158 -1.59 1.97 -1.60
CA ASP A 158 -0.52 2.89 -1.25
C ASP A 158 0.69 2.73 -2.16
N TYR A 159 1.44 3.82 -2.36
CA TYR A 159 2.69 3.78 -3.13
C TYR A 159 3.82 3.04 -2.41
N GLN A 160 3.75 3.00 -1.06
CA GLN A 160 4.74 2.34 -0.22
C GLN A 160 4.05 1.42 0.77
N PHE A 161 4.51 0.18 0.87
CA PHE A 161 3.97 -0.82 1.79
C PHE A 161 4.95 -1.99 1.97
N THR A 162 4.77 -2.76 3.04
CA THR A 162 5.49 -4.02 3.26
C THR A 162 4.78 -5.14 2.50
N PRO A 163 5.45 -5.84 1.58
CA PRO A 163 4.80 -6.91 0.84
C PRO A 163 4.50 -8.12 1.74
N ILE A 164 3.32 -8.70 1.56
CA ILE A 164 2.91 -9.96 2.19
C ILE A 164 2.71 -11.01 1.10
N PRO A 165 3.78 -11.71 0.65
CA PRO A 165 3.71 -12.65 -0.48
C PRO A 165 2.69 -13.78 -0.26
N SER A 166 2.49 -14.21 1.00
CA SER A 166 1.49 -15.24 1.35
C SER A 166 0.06 -14.85 0.97
N ALA A 167 -0.28 -13.56 1.00
CA ALA A 167 -1.61 -13.05 0.66
C ALA A 167 -1.99 -13.26 -0.81
N ILE A 168 -0.98 -13.44 -1.68
CA ILE A 168 -1.18 -13.64 -3.12
C ILE A 168 -0.75 -15.03 -3.60
N ASN A 169 -0.42 -15.96 -2.71
CA ASN A 169 0.08 -17.32 -3.05
C ASN A 169 -0.82 -18.06 -4.06
N ALA A 170 -2.13 -17.96 -3.93
CA ALA A 170 -3.05 -18.59 -4.89
C ALA A 170 -2.94 -18.04 -6.33
N ARG A 171 -2.36 -16.85 -6.50
CA ARG A 171 -2.20 -16.13 -7.77
C ARG A 171 -0.78 -16.17 -8.33
N ILE A 172 0.22 -16.46 -7.49
CA ILE A 172 1.64 -16.46 -7.85
C ILE A 172 2.03 -17.83 -8.48
N LYS A 173 1.43 -18.15 -9.60
CA LYS A 173 1.92 -19.26 -10.42
C LYS A 173 2.88 -18.70 -11.44
N GLN A 174 4.17 -18.96 -11.29
CA GLN A 174 5.17 -18.61 -12.29
C GLN A 174 5.16 -19.65 -13.40
N THR A 175 5.15 -19.17 -14.63
CA THR A 175 5.22 -20.04 -15.81
C THR A 175 6.45 -19.66 -16.63
N TYR A 176 7.31 -20.62 -16.87
CA TYR A 176 8.51 -20.46 -17.70
C TYR A 176 8.35 -21.28 -18.97
N LYS A 177 8.52 -20.65 -20.12
CA LYS A 177 8.59 -21.33 -21.40
C LYS A 177 10.04 -21.78 -21.59
N VAL A 178 10.28 -23.09 -21.52
CA VAL A 178 11.63 -23.68 -21.63
C VAL A 178 11.96 -23.99 -23.09
N TYR A 179 10.97 -24.44 -23.86
CA TYR A 179 11.12 -24.79 -25.27
C TYR A 179 9.76 -24.68 -25.98
N ASN A 180 9.75 -24.74 -27.32
CA ASN A 180 8.49 -24.74 -28.08
C ASN A 180 7.58 -25.91 -27.62
N GLY A 181 6.44 -25.55 -27.00
CA GLY A 181 5.48 -26.50 -26.48
C GLY A 181 5.76 -27.02 -25.06
N ILE A 182 6.87 -26.61 -24.41
CA ILE A 182 7.19 -27.01 -23.04
C ILE A 182 7.13 -25.79 -22.10
N GLU A 183 6.22 -25.82 -21.14
CA GLU A 183 6.08 -24.82 -20.09
C GLU A 183 6.31 -25.48 -18.74
N ILE A 184 7.12 -24.87 -17.87
CA ILE A 184 7.26 -25.24 -16.47
C ILE A 184 6.41 -24.28 -15.65
N LYS A 185 5.47 -24.81 -14.86
CA LYS A 185 4.64 -24.05 -13.93
C LYS A 185 5.14 -24.31 -12.51
N ILE A 186 5.61 -23.26 -11.85
CA ILE A 186 6.00 -23.32 -10.45
C ILE A 186 4.79 -22.86 -9.64
N THR A 187 4.25 -23.75 -8.82
CA THR A 187 3.01 -23.52 -8.06
C THR A 187 3.22 -23.34 -6.56
N SER A 188 4.43 -23.59 -6.08
CA SER A 188 4.85 -23.43 -4.68
C SER A 188 6.12 -22.60 -4.59
N GLU A 189 6.41 -22.10 -3.38
CA GLU A 189 7.71 -21.50 -3.11
C GLU A 189 8.81 -22.55 -3.37
N ILE A 190 9.82 -22.16 -4.13
CA ILE A 190 11.03 -22.96 -4.24
C ILE A 190 11.79 -22.69 -2.95
N PRO A 191 11.99 -23.68 -2.05
CA PRO A 191 12.88 -23.48 -0.93
C PRO A 191 14.26 -23.10 -1.47
N ASP A 192 14.89 -22.10 -0.85
CA ASP A 192 16.23 -21.67 -1.23
C ASP A 192 17.12 -22.89 -1.40
N ILE A 193 17.51 -23.15 -2.63
CA ILE A 193 18.56 -24.14 -2.92
C ILE A 193 19.85 -23.43 -2.49
N LYS A 194 20.23 -23.66 -1.23
CA LYS A 194 21.55 -23.26 -0.77
C LYS A 194 22.55 -24.12 -1.53
N ASN A 195 23.30 -23.46 -2.43
CA ASN A 195 24.52 -24.03 -3.00
C ASN A 195 25.60 -24.16 -1.93
#